data_c1777489a9fa2457240bca3fda9cb021
#
_entry.id   c1777489a9fa2457240bca3fda9cb021
#
_cell.length_a   1.000
_cell.length_b   1.000
_cell.length_c   1.000
_cell.angle_alpha   90.00
_cell.angle_beta   90.00
_cell.angle_gamma   90.00
#
_symmetry.space_group_name_H-M   'P 1'
#
loop_
_entity.id
_entity.type
_entity.pdbx_description
1 polymer ?
#
loop_
_entity_poly.entity_id
_entity_poly.type
_entity_poly.pdbx_seq_one_letter_code
_entity_poly.pdbx_strand_id
1 'polypeptide(L)'
;MEVREQTVEKTYAVSSKDMQTISMTLNVQYSITGDALDLYRKFGTDYKNKLVNPRISESLNAVSARYTIEEFITKRNEMAGELLKEVMTDFEDYGITVAACSIIEHDFSDEFDQAIERKLIASQDALTAQNALEKVRYEAEAEITKAKGIAEANRIMQESLTPLLIQRMYIEKWDGKMPQVSGSGVTPMIQVK
;
A
#
# COMPACT_ATOMS: atom_id res chain seq x y z
N MET A 1 -3.84 14.00 -48.07
CA MET A 1 -3.18 13.53 -46.86
C MET A 1 -2.91 14.75 -45.98
N GLU A 2 -3.38 14.78 -44.75
CA GLU A 2 -3.14 15.93 -43.90
C GLU A 2 -1.75 15.81 -43.28
N VAL A 3 -0.92 16.85 -43.47
CA VAL A 3 0.43 16.99 -42.91
C VAL A 3 0.38 17.58 -41.48
N ARG A 4 -0.84 17.97 -41.06
CA ARG A 4 -1.08 18.54 -39.70
C ARG A 4 -0.97 17.48 -38.64
N GLU A 5 -0.84 17.91 -37.41
CA GLU A 5 -0.89 17.07 -36.22
C GLU A 5 -2.20 16.27 -36.21
N GLN A 6 -2.07 14.98 -36.05
CA GLN A 6 -3.16 14.03 -36.03
C GLN A 6 -3.13 13.22 -34.74
N THR A 7 -4.31 12.84 -34.31
CA THR A 7 -4.47 12.01 -33.10
C THR A 7 -5.11 10.69 -33.48
N VAL A 8 -4.56 9.61 -32.92
CA VAL A 8 -5.16 8.28 -32.94
C VAL A 8 -5.44 7.87 -31.52
N GLU A 9 -6.71 7.58 -31.26
CA GLU A 9 -7.17 6.97 -30.03
C GLU A 9 -7.72 5.58 -30.35
N LYS A 10 -7.16 4.57 -29.71
CA LYS A 10 -7.55 3.19 -29.95
C LYS A 10 -7.22 2.30 -28.73
N THR A 11 -8.11 1.33 -28.50
CA THR A 11 -7.92 0.28 -27.52
C THR A 11 -7.17 -0.89 -28.12
N TYR A 12 -6.16 -1.37 -27.44
CA TYR A 12 -5.33 -2.51 -27.81
C TYR A 12 -5.39 -3.55 -26.70
N ALA A 13 -5.53 -4.82 -27.07
CA ALA A 13 -5.34 -5.94 -26.15
C ALA A 13 -3.86 -6.32 -26.13
N VAL A 14 -3.24 -6.29 -24.99
CA VAL A 14 -1.82 -6.62 -24.79
C VAL A 14 -1.65 -7.62 -23.68
N SER A 15 -0.49 -8.30 -23.66
CA SER A 15 -0.13 -9.23 -22.60
C SER A 15 0.97 -8.65 -21.72
N SER A 16 0.80 -8.76 -20.41
CA SER A 16 1.82 -8.42 -19.43
C SER A 16 2.90 -9.50 -19.34
N LYS A 17 3.99 -9.21 -18.61
CA LYS A 17 5.07 -10.15 -18.33
C LYS A 17 4.61 -11.44 -17.63
N ASP A 18 3.57 -11.35 -16.80
CA ASP A 18 2.92 -12.45 -16.09
C ASP A 18 1.76 -13.09 -16.89
N MET A 19 1.77 -12.88 -18.23
CA MET A 19 0.83 -13.49 -19.19
C MET A 19 -0.65 -13.14 -18.95
N GLN A 20 -0.92 -12.02 -18.33
CA GLN A 20 -2.28 -11.51 -18.17
C GLN A 20 -2.64 -10.59 -19.34
N THR A 21 -3.89 -10.72 -19.83
CA THR A 21 -4.39 -9.86 -20.90
C THR A 21 -4.96 -8.58 -20.33
N ILE A 22 -4.54 -7.45 -20.90
CA ILE A 22 -4.94 -6.11 -20.49
C ILE A 22 -5.46 -5.37 -21.71
N SER A 23 -6.60 -4.69 -21.58
CA SER A 23 -7.09 -3.75 -22.58
C SER A 23 -6.58 -2.35 -22.25
N MET A 24 -5.82 -1.76 -23.16
CA MET A 24 -5.23 -0.43 -22.98
C MET A 24 -5.70 0.52 -24.06
N THR A 25 -6.24 1.67 -23.69
CA THR A 25 -6.59 2.74 -24.62
C THR A 25 -5.45 3.76 -24.66
N LEU A 26 -4.86 3.89 -25.86
CA LEU A 26 -3.79 4.82 -26.12
C LEU A 26 -4.29 6.01 -26.96
N ASN A 27 -3.76 7.17 -26.64
CA ASN A 27 -3.85 8.37 -27.47
C ASN A 27 -2.45 8.73 -27.95
N VAL A 28 -2.25 8.66 -29.25
CA VAL A 28 -0.97 8.97 -29.90
C VAL A 28 -1.15 10.18 -30.82
N GLN A 29 -0.39 11.23 -30.54
CA GLN A 29 -0.33 12.44 -31.34
C GLN A 29 0.90 12.40 -32.23
N TYR A 30 0.71 12.52 -33.54
CA TYR A 30 1.79 12.46 -34.53
C TYR A 30 1.57 13.39 -35.68
N SER A 31 2.63 13.75 -36.37
CA SER A 31 2.61 14.54 -37.60
C SER A 31 3.50 13.88 -38.66
N ILE A 32 3.13 14.06 -39.93
CA ILE A 32 3.93 13.58 -41.05
C ILE A 32 4.93 14.70 -41.41
N THR A 33 6.20 14.46 -41.11
CA THR A 33 7.30 15.44 -41.35
C THR A 33 8.18 15.04 -42.52
N GLY A 34 8.15 13.75 -42.91
CA GLY A 34 8.87 13.25 -44.06
C GLY A 34 8.13 13.39 -45.40
N ASP A 35 8.57 12.62 -46.40
CA ASP A 35 7.93 12.66 -47.76
C ASP A 35 6.55 11.97 -47.71
N ALA A 36 5.51 12.81 -47.61
CA ALA A 36 4.12 12.39 -47.61
C ALA A 36 3.73 11.63 -48.89
N LEU A 37 4.45 11.87 -50.00
CA LEU A 37 4.19 11.21 -51.28
C LEU A 37 4.73 9.77 -51.27
N ASP A 38 5.86 9.52 -50.63
CA ASP A 38 6.43 8.18 -50.46
C ASP A 38 5.57 7.35 -49.53
N LEU A 39 5.09 7.93 -48.44
CA LEU A 39 4.16 7.31 -47.53
C LEU A 39 2.83 6.94 -48.23
N TYR A 40 2.33 7.87 -49.06
CA TYR A 40 1.13 7.61 -49.87
C TYR A 40 1.33 6.49 -50.88
N ARG A 41 2.48 6.45 -51.58
CA ARG A 41 2.80 5.40 -52.55
C ARG A 41 2.86 4.01 -51.89
N LYS A 42 3.41 3.93 -50.69
CA LYS A 42 3.57 2.64 -49.96
C LYS A 42 2.27 2.16 -49.33
N PHE A 43 1.50 3.03 -48.70
CA PHE A 43 0.38 2.66 -47.84
C PHE A 43 -0.99 3.19 -48.30
N GLY A 44 -1.01 4.15 -49.24
CA GLY A 44 -2.23 4.79 -49.71
C GLY A 44 -2.86 5.75 -48.70
N THR A 45 -4.17 6.00 -48.88
CA THR A 45 -4.93 6.88 -47.97
C THR A 45 -5.18 6.22 -46.61
N ASP A 46 -5.09 4.89 -46.54
CA ASP A 46 -5.38 4.10 -45.32
C ASP A 46 -4.12 3.78 -44.53
N TYR A 47 -3.11 4.64 -44.57
CA TYR A 47 -1.84 4.48 -43.86
C TYR A 47 -2.05 4.34 -42.32
N LYS A 48 -3.12 4.93 -41.77
CA LYS A 48 -3.44 4.79 -40.36
C LYS A 48 -3.64 3.33 -39.94
N ASN A 49 -4.47 2.58 -40.70
CA ASN A 49 -4.75 1.20 -40.39
C ASN A 49 -3.66 0.23 -40.85
N LYS A 50 -2.93 0.59 -41.90
CA LYS A 50 -1.90 -0.29 -42.47
C LYS A 50 -0.52 -0.13 -41.85
N LEU A 51 -0.19 1.07 -41.34
CA LEU A 51 1.10 1.37 -40.73
C LEU A 51 0.98 1.79 -39.28
N VAL A 52 0.22 2.88 -38.99
CA VAL A 52 0.23 3.51 -37.67
C VAL A 52 -0.29 2.56 -36.60
N ASN A 53 -1.48 2.02 -36.79
CA ASN A 53 -2.08 1.14 -35.78
C ASN A 53 -1.29 -0.15 -35.51
N PRO A 54 -0.79 -0.89 -36.55
CA PRO A 54 0.01 -2.08 -36.32
C PRO A 54 1.34 -1.78 -35.61
N ARG A 55 2.02 -0.67 -35.95
CA ARG A 55 3.27 -0.29 -35.31
C ARG A 55 3.08 0.10 -33.86
N ILE A 56 2.06 0.90 -33.54
CA ILE A 56 1.70 1.20 -32.16
C ILE A 56 1.43 -0.09 -31.38
N SER A 57 0.69 -1.04 -31.98
CA SER A 57 0.40 -2.32 -31.35
C SER A 57 1.67 -3.14 -31.09
N GLU A 58 2.62 -3.15 -32.03
CA GLU A 58 3.90 -3.84 -31.91
C GLU A 58 4.76 -3.26 -30.77
N SER A 59 4.97 -1.94 -30.78
CA SER A 59 5.73 -1.22 -29.75
C SER A 59 5.06 -1.39 -28.36
N LEU A 60 3.73 -1.31 -28.32
CA LEU A 60 2.98 -1.51 -27.07
C LEU A 60 3.15 -2.92 -26.51
N ASN A 61 3.05 -3.95 -27.37
CA ASN A 61 3.27 -5.34 -26.94
C ASN A 61 4.71 -5.58 -26.46
N ALA A 62 5.71 -4.99 -27.15
CA ALA A 62 7.10 -5.10 -26.78
C ALA A 62 7.39 -4.47 -25.41
N VAL A 63 6.81 -3.32 -25.13
CA VAL A 63 6.95 -2.64 -23.83
C VAL A 63 6.15 -3.38 -22.76
N SER A 64 4.89 -3.73 -23.02
CA SER A 64 3.99 -4.40 -22.08
C SER A 64 4.56 -5.71 -21.55
N ALA A 65 5.23 -6.48 -22.41
CA ALA A 65 5.87 -7.75 -22.02
C ALA A 65 7.02 -7.61 -20.99
N ARG A 66 7.51 -6.40 -20.75
CA ARG A 66 8.56 -6.11 -19.75
C ARG A 66 8.00 -5.86 -18.36
N TYR A 67 6.73 -5.48 -18.24
CA TYR A 67 6.07 -5.07 -17.01
C TYR A 67 5.09 -6.12 -16.51
N THR A 68 5.06 -6.34 -15.20
CA THR A 68 3.99 -7.09 -14.54
C THR A 68 2.74 -6.23 -14.42
N ILE A 69 1.61 -6.86 -14.17
CA ILE A 69 0.34 -6.12 -14.04
C ILE A 69 0.36 -5.12 -12.87
N GLU A 70 1.05 -5.46 -11.78
CA GLU A 70 1.25 -4.56 -10.63
C GLU A 70 2.12 -3.34 -11.01
N GLU A 71 3.10 -3.55 -11.88
CA GLU A 71 3.96 -2.48 -12.40
C GLU A 71 3.23 -1.55 -13.39
N PHE A 72 2.20 -2.02 -14.10
CA PHE A 72 1.35 -1.16 -14.92
C PHE A 72 0.68 -0.05 -14.11
N ILE A 73 0.35 -0.33 -12.86
CA ILE A 73 -0.26 0.65 -11.95
C ILE A 73 0.83 1.53 -11.31
N THR A 74 1.87 0.91 -10.77
CA THR A 74 2.88 1.60 -9.94
C THR A 74 3.90 2.38 -10.78
N LYS A 75 4.23 1.89 -12.00
CA LYS A 75 5.24 2.45 -12.90
C LYS A 75 4.65 3.01 -14.21
N ARG A 76 3.38 3.41 -14.17
CA ARG A 76 2.65 3.89 -15.37
C ARG A 76 3.42 4.98 -16.16
N ASN A 77 4.00 5.93 -15.45
CA ASN A 77 4.72 7.04 -16.10
C ASN A 77 6.03 6.59 -16.74
N GLU A 78 6.72 5.63 -16.15
CA GLU A 78 7.95 5.05 -16.70
C GLU A 78 7.63 4.26 -17.97
N MET A 79 6.60 3.41 -17.92
CA MET A 79 6.11 2.65 -19.06
C MET A 79 5.66 3.56 -20.21
N ALA A 80 4.93 4.64 -19.93
CA ALA A 80 4.51 5.61 -20.94
C ALA A 80 5.71 6.30 -21.61
N GLY A 81 6.75 6.60 -20.83
CA GLY A 81 8.00 7.18 -21.35
C GLY A 81 8.79 6.19 -22.23
N GLU A 82 8.85 4.92 -21.87
CA GLU A 82 9.46 3.88 -22.71
C GLU A 82 8.67 3.66 -24.00
N LEU A 83 7.33 3.58 -23.88
CA LEU A 83 6.45 3.42 -25.04
C LEU A 83 6.62 4.57 -26.03
N LEU A 84 6.67 5.83 -25.54
CA LEU A 84 6.88 6.98 -26.39
C LEU A 84 8.21 6.85 -27.16
N LYS A 85 9.30 6.46 -26.50
CA LYS A 85 10.61 6.27 -27.15
C LYS A 85 10.57 5.18 -28.20
N GLU A 86 9.98 4.03 -27.90
CA GLU A 86 9.87 2.90 -28.82
C GLU A 86 9.05 3.30 -30.07
N VAL A 87 7.88 3.93 -29.85
CA VAL A 87 7.03 4.40 -30.95
C VAL A 87 7.74 5.49 -31.79
N MET A 88 8.45 6.43 -31.15
CA MET A 88 9.24 7.44 -31.89
C MET A 88 10.28 6.80 -32.81
N THR A 89 11.02 5.80 -32.30
CA THR A 89 12.04 5.09 -33.07
C THR A 89 11.43 4.32 -34.25
N ASP A 90 10.31 3.62 -34.01
CA ASP A 90 9.61 2.85 -35.04
C ASP A 90 9.02 3.74 -36.17
N PHE A 91 8.67 4.97 -35.85
CA PHE A 91 8.05 5.89 -36.81
C PHE A 91 9.06 6.77 -37.56
N GLU A 92 10.29 6.91 -37.06
CA GLU A 92 11.32 7.73 -37.64
C GLU A 92 11.64 7.31 -39.09
N ASP A 93 11.73 5.99 -39.33
CA ASP A 93 11.98 5.39 -40.65
C ASP A 93 10.88 5.70 -41.70
N TYR A 94 9.70 6.08 -41.22
CA TYR A 94 8.56 6.40 -42.09
C TYR A 94 8.32 7.91 -42.26
N GLY A 95 9.19 8.74 -41.66
CA GLY A 95 9.02 10.19 -41.68
C GLY A 95 7.80 10.67 -40.91
N ILE A 96 7.42 9.97 -39.87
CA ILE A 96 6.36 10.34 -38.95
C ILE A 96 6.99 10.74 -37.62
N THR A 97 6.68 11.93 -37.16
CA THR A 97 7.13 12.43 -35.87
C THR A 97 6.02 12.29 -34.85
N VAL A 98 6.28 11.57 -33.77
CA VAL A 98 5.35 11.41 -32.65
C VAL A 98 5.59 12.51 -31.62
N ALA A 99 4.56 13.31 -31.36
CA ALA A 99 4.62 14.41 -30.40
C ALA A 99 4.31 13.97 -28.97
N ALA A 100 3.33 13.07 -28.82
CA ALA A 100 2.93 12.55 -27.52
C ALA A 100 2.33 11.16 -27.65
N CYS A 101 2.53 10.36 -26.61
CA CYS A 101 1.87 9.06 -26.42
C CYS A 101 1.36 9.00 -24.99
N SER A 102 0.05 8.89 -24.83
CA SER A 102 -0.61 8.86 -23.52
C SER A 102 -1.46 7.61 -23.37
N ILE A 103 -1.34 6.98 -22.22
CA ILE A 103 -2.23 5.88 -21.82
C ILE A 103 -3.44 6.53 -21.16
N ILE A 104 -4.62 6.42 -21.77
CA ILE A 104 -5.86 7.02 -21.25
C ILE A 104 -6.46 6.11 -20.21
N GLU A 105 -6.67 4.85 -20.59
CA GLU A 105 -7.40 3.88 -19.79
C GLU A 105 -6.71 2.51 -19.90
N HIS A 106 -6.75 1.76 -18.83
CA HIS A 106 -6.37 0.36 -18.81
C HIS A 106 -7.45 -0.39 -18.03
N ASP A 107 -7.91 -1.47 -18.63
CA ASP A 107 -8.94 -2.30 -18.07
C ASP A 107 -8.38 -3.72 -17.92
N PHE A 108 -8.54 -4.28 -16.74
CA PHE A 108 -8.07 -5.63 -16.44
C PHE A 108 -9.23 -6.62 -16.57
N SER A 109 -8.95 -7.91 -16.63
CA SER A 109 -10.01 -8.90 -16.60
C SER A 109 -10.67 -8.96 -15.22
N ASP A 110 -12.00 -9.19 -15.21
CA ASP A 110 -12.78 -9.32 -13.96
C ASP A 110 -12.20 -10.38 -13.01
N GLU A 111 -11.61 -11.44 -13.55
CA GLU A 111 -10.97 -12.50 -12.78
C GLU A 111 -9.72 -12.01 -12.06
N PHE A 112 -8.98 -11.10 -12.70
CA PHE A 112 -7.78 -10.49 -12.11
C PHE A 112 -8.17 -9.49 -11.03
N ASP A 113 -9.15 -8.63 -11.24
CA ASP A 113 -9.64 -7.68 -10.25
C ASP A 113 -10.09 -8.41 -8.98
N GLN A 114 -10.84 -9.50 -9.12
CA GLN A 114 -11.21 -10.35 -7.99
C GLN A 114 -10.01 -11.02 -7.30
N ALA A 115 -8.97 -11.38 -8.04
CA ALA A 115 -7.75 -11.98 -7.46
C ALA A 115 -6.95 -10.94 -6.68
N ILE A 116 -6.84 -9.72 -7.18
CA ILE A 116 -6.19 -8.60 -6.49
C ILE A 116 -6.96 -8.21 -5.23
N GLU A 117 -8.29 -8.11 -5.33
CA GLU A 117 -9.13 -7.82 -4.17
C GLU A 117 -8.95 -8.86 -3.07
N ARG A 118 -8.96 -10.16 -3.41
CA ARG A 118 -8.71 -11.25 -2.45
C ARG A 118 -7.29 -11.16 -1.84
N LYS A 119 -6.27 -10.86 -2.65
CA LYS A 119 -4.88 -10.68 -2.17
C LYS A 119 -4.79 -9.49 -1.21
N LEU A 120 -5.46 -8.39 -1.53
CA LEU A 120 -5.49 -7.19 -0.70
C LEU A 120 -6.18 -7.48 0.65
N ILE A 121 -7.35 -8.12 0.64
CA ILE A 121 -8.07 -8.53 1.85
C ILE A 121 -7.18 -9.43 2.70
N ALA A 122 -6.59 -10.48 2.12
CA ALA A 122 -5.72 -11.41 2.85
C ALA A 122 -4.49 -10.71 3.45
N SER A 123 -3.89 -9.77 2.74
CA SER A 123 -2.76 -8.99 3.26
C SER A 123 -3.16 -8.07 4.41
N GLN A 124 -4.34 -7.46 4.31
CA GLN A 124 -4.90 -6.60 5.37
C GLN A 124 -5.26 -7.41 6.61
N ASP A 125 -5.84 -8.59 6.43
CA ASP A 125 -6.17 -9.51 7.53
C ASP A 125 -4.89 -9.98 8.24
N ALA A 126 -3.84 -10.33 7.50
CA ALA A 126 -2.55 -10.71 8.06
C ALA A 126 -1.93 -9.57 8.87
N LEU A 127 -1.96 -8.34 8.35
CA LEU A 127 -1.47 -7.16 9.07
C LEU A 127 -2.28 -6.88 10.34
N THR A 128 -3.61 -7.02 10.25
CA THR A 128 -4.51 -6.86 11.39
C THR A 128 -4.24 -7.90 12.47
N ALA A 129 -4.02 -9.16 12.08
CA ALA A 129 -3.66 -10.23 13.01
C ALA A 129 -2.29 -9.98 13.69
N GLN A 130 -1.30 -9.50 12.94
CA GLN A 130 0.00 -9.11 13.51
C GLN A 130 -0.14 -7.98 14.53
N ASN A 131 -0.86 -6.93 14.18
CA ASN A 131 -1.09 -5.79 15.09
C ASN A 131 -1.85 -6.23 16.36
N ALA A 132 -2.84 -7.13 16.23
CA ALA A 132 -3.57 -7.66 17.36
C ALA A 132 -2.66 -8.48 18.29
N LEU A 133 -1.79 -9.33 17.74
CA LEU A 133 -0.83 -10.12 18.48
C LEU A 133 0.19 -9.23 19.21
N GLU A 134 0.69 -8.20 18.53
CA GLU A 134 1.61 -7.24 19.12
C GLU A 134 0.95 -6.46 20.27
N LYS A 135 -0.30 -6.03 20.10
CA LYS A 135 -1.08 -5.38 21.14
C LYS A 135 -1.22 -6.26 22.39
N VAL A 136 -1.61 -7.52 22.22
CA VAL A 136 -1.75 -8.48 23.34
C VAL A 136 -0.40 -8.67 24.06
N ARG A 137 0.69 -8.73 23.29
CA ARG A 137 2.05 -8.82 23.86
C ARG A 137 2.39 -7.59 24.71
N TYR A 138 2.15 -6.40 24.20
CA TYR A 138 2.39 -5.16 24.96
C TYR A 138 1.51 -5.06 26.21
N GLU A 139 0.24 -5.46 26.12
CA GLU A 139 -0.67 -5.51 27.28
C GLU A 139 -0.15 -6.47 28.35
N ALA A 140 0.28 -7.67 27.97
CA ALA A 140 0.86 -8.64 28.88
C ALA A 140 2.18 -8.15 29.52
N GLU A 141 3.07 -7.55 28.76
CA GLU A 141 4.31 -6.96 29.27
C GLU A 141 4.03 -5.79 30.23
N ALA A 142 3.04 -4.96 29.94
CA ALA A 142 2.61 -3.87 30.81
C ALA A 142 2.07 -4.38 32.14
N GLU A 143 1.26 -5.46 32.10
CA GLU A 143 0.72 -6.10 33.32
C GLU A 143 1.83 -6.72 34.18
N ILE A 144 2.78 -7.42 33.55
CA ILE A 144 3.95 -7.97 34.26
C ILE A 144 4.77 -6.85 34.90
N THR A 145 5.00 -5.75 34.16
CA THR A 145 5.76 -4.60 34.66
C THR A 145 5.05 -3.93 35.84
N LYS A 146 3.73 -3.78 35.74
CA LYS A 146 2.89 -3.27 36.83
C LYS A 146 2.94 -4.18 38.06
N ALA A 147 2.82 -5.50 37.88
CA ALA A 147 2.90 -6.48 38.97
C ALA A 147 4.28 -6.46 39.64
N LYS A 148 5.38 -6.38 38.85
CA LYS A 148 6.74 -6.22 39.39
C LYS A 148 6.88 -4.93 40.18
N GLY A 149 6.34 -3.81 39.69
CA GLY A 149 6.35 -2.52 40.38
C GLY A 149 5.61 -2.57 41.72
N ILE A 150 4.45 -3.22 41.77
CA ILE A 150 3.70 -3.42 43.01
C ILE A 150 4.47 -4.32 43.97
N ALA A 151 5.04 -5.43 43.50
CA ALA A 151 5.84 -6.35 44.34
C ALA A 151 7.06 -5.63 44.93
N GLU A 152 7.76 -4.84 44.15
CA GLU A 152 8.91 -4.07 44.62
C GLU A 152 8.50 -2.98 45.61
N ALA A 153 7.41 -2.27 45.35
CA ALA A 153 6.86 -1.30 46.30
C ALA A 153 6.49 -1.94 47.63
N ASN A 154 5.87 -3.14 47.58
CA ASN A 154 5.54 -3.90 48.81
C ASN A 154 6.81 -4.37 49.54
N ARG A 155 7.86 -4.81 48.81
CA ARG A 155 9.14 -5.19 49.41
C ARG A 155 9.79 -4.01 50.13
N ILE A 156 9.88 -2.85 49.49
CA ILE A 156 10.41 -1.62 50.11
C ILE A 156 9.59 -1.22 51.31
N MET A 157 8.26 -1.36 51.24
CA MET A 157 7.39 -1.03 52.37
C MET A 157 7.61 -1.98 53.52
N GLN A 158 7.75 -3.30 53.30
CA GLN A 158 8.04 -4.29 54.33
C GLN A 158 9.40 -4.04 55.00
N GLU A 159 10.42 -3.68 54.24
CA GLU A 159 11.75 -3.34 54.81
C GLU A 159 11.73 -2.04 55.62
N SER A 160 10.87 -1.08 55.30
CA SER A 160 10.71 0.17 56.03
C SER A 160 9.72 0.13 57.17
N LEU A 161 8.91 -0.94 57.32
CA LEU A 161 7.90 -1.07 58.34
C LEU A 161 8.55 -1.33 59.69
N THR A 162 8.76 -0.29 60.46
CA THR A 162 9.07 -0.41 61.91
C THR A 162 7.77 -0.46 62.72
N PRO A 163 7.79 -1.09 63.93
CA PRO A 163 6.61 -1.09 64.78
C PRO A 163 6.01 0.29 65.07
N LEU A 164 6.87 1.29 65.14
CA LEU A 164 6.45 2.68 65.33
C LEU A 164 5.70 3.26 64.12
N LEU A 165 6.12 2.91 62.88
CA LEU A 165 5.48 3.35 61.65
C LEU A 165 4.08 2.69 61.49
N ILE A 166 3.97 1.44 61.86
CA ILE A 166 2.68 0.72 61.84
C ILE A 166 1.67 1.36 62.81
N GLN A 167 2.12 1.73 64.00
CA GLN A 167 1.29 2.45 64.98
C GLN A 167 0.84 3.83 64.44
N ARG A 168 1.72 4.55 63.81
CA ARG A 168 1.42 5.86 63.20
C ARG A 168 0.38 5.71 62.09
N MET A 169 0.55 4.75 61.17
CA MET A 169 -0.39 4.50 60.05
C MET A 169 -1.76 4.04 60.59
N TYR A 170 -1.80 3.28 61.70
CA TYR A 170 -3.03 2.90 62.34
C TYR A 170 -3.79 4.10 62.91
N ILE A 171 -3.07 4.99 63.61
CA ILE A 171 -3.64 6.22 64.16
C ILE A 171 -4.17 7.15 63.08
N GLU A 172 -3.44 7.27 61.98
CA GLU A 172 -3.78 8.15 60.86
C GLU A 172 -5.01 7.69 60.09
N LYS A 173 -5.26 6.39 60.01
CA LYS A 173 -6.42 5.79 59.37
C LYS A 173 -7.60 5.47 60.33
N TRP A 174 -7.42 5.71 61.64
CA TRP A 174 -8.48 5.42 62.58
C TRP A 174 -9.59 6.49 62.53
N ASP A 175 -10.83 6.02 62.31
CA ASP A 175 -12.04 6.86 62.21
C ASP A 175 -12.60 7.31 63.59
N GLY A 176 -11.86 7.07 64.67
CA GLY A 176 -12.27 7.43 66.04
C GLY A 176 -13.30 6.54 66.69
N LYS A 177 -13.72 5.44 66.04
CA LYS A 177 -14.72 4.53 66.57
C LYS A 177 -14.08 3.28 67.12
N MET A 178 -14.47 2.86 68.32
CA MET A 178 -14.05 1.56 68.86
C MET A 178 -14.70 0.41 68.09
N PRO A 179 -13.97 -0.67 67.74
CA PRO A 179 -14.57 -1.84 67.13
C PRO A 179 -15.63 -2.45 68.05
N GLN A 180 -16.81 -2.67 67.51
CA GLN A 180 -17.96 -3.22 68.27
C GLN A 180 -17.87 -4.71 68.59
N VAL A 181 -16.83 -5.39 68.13
CA VAL A 181 -16.62 -6.83 68.38
C VAL A 181 -15.28 -7.03 69.09
N SER A 182 -15.36 -7.22 70.40
CA SER A 182 -14.25 -7.72 71.21
C SER A 182 -14.41 -9.20 71.40
N GLY A 183 -13.79 -10.03 70.52
CA GLY A 183 -13.64 -11.48 70.76
C GLY A 183 -12.57 -11.72 71.81
N SER A 184 -12.80 -12.67 72.75
CA SER A 184 -11.80 -13.07 73.75
C SER A 184 -10.57 -13.65 73.02
N GLY A 185 -9.45 -12.93 73.02
CA GLY A 185 -8.17 -13.33 72.36
C GLY A 185 -7.55 -12.34 71.46
N VAL A 186 -8.18 -11.18 71.12
CA VAL A 186 -7.58 -10.12 70.38
C VAL A 186 -7.10 -9.02 71.34
N THR A 187 -5.81 -9.01 71.61
CA THR A 187 -5.18 -7.87 72.33
C THR A 187 -5.27 -6.63 71.40
N PRO A 188 -5.89 -5.52 71.83
CA PRO A 188 -5.84 -4.29 71.08
C PRO A 188 -4.40 -3.86 70.90
N MET A 189 -3.99 -3.58 69.70
CA MET A 189 -2.59 -3.17 69.37
C MET A 189 -2.19 -1.79 69.94
N ILE A 190 -2.99 -1.20 70.79
CA ILE A 190 -2.70 0.09 71.40
C ILE A 190 -2.38 -0.12 72.86
N GLN A 191 -1.10 -0.26 73.19
CA GLN A 191 -0.62 -0.01 74.55
C GLN A 191 -0.36 1.51 74.67
N VAL A 192 -1.33 2.20 75.29
CA VAL A 192 -1.08 3.56 75.77
C VAL A 192 -0.29 3.44 77.08
N LYS A 193 0.95 3.93 77.07
CA LYS A 193 1.76 4.11 78.28
C LYS A 193 1.59 5.54 78.73
#